data_808c76d23bb73c52ed6e42a4c8a35d65
#
_entry.id   808c76d23bb73c52ed6e42a4c8a35d65
#
_cell.length_a   1.000
_cell.length_b   1.000
_cell.length_c   1.000
_cell.angle_alpha   90.00
_cell.angle_beta   90.00
_cell.angle_gamma   90.00
#
_symmetry.space_group_name_H-M   'P 1'
#
loop_
_entity.id
_entity.type
_entity.pdbx_description
1 polymer ?
#
loop_
_entity_poly.entity_id
_entity_poly.type
_entity_poly.pdbx_seq_one_letter_code
_entity_poly.pdbx_strand_id
1 'polypeptide(L)'
;MDFDLMITSLPKLLNAAVITLKLLSASLIIGLFIGFLFAVLRLNKNPFINKFAYGYSYLFRGTPLLVQIFIIYYGLGQIEWLRSTFLWVILKEPYWCAIIAFALNTGAYTSEILRSAFQTIKPGIIEAGKSLGISSKIILYKIQIPVAIRQSL
;
A
#
# COMPACT_ATOMS: atom_id res chain seq x y z
N MET A 1 -2.33 -38.37 -21.37
CA MET A 1 -1.84 -37.48 -20.31
C MET A 1 -0.34 -37.60 -20.36
N ASP A 2 0.37 -36.53 -20.76
CA ASP A 2 1.83 -36.60 -20.95
C ASP A 2 2.51 -36.39 -19.58
N PHE A 3 2.75 -37.51 -18.87
CA PHE A 3 3.41 -37.51 -17.58
C PHE A 3 4.82 -36.90 -17.66
N ASP A 4 5.55 -37.11 -18.77
CA ASP A 4 6.86 -36.52 -19.00
C ASP A 4 6.82 -35.00 -19.07
N LEU A 5 5.78 -34.44 -19.69
CA LEU A 5 5.55 -32.99 -19.72
C LEU A 5 5.26 -32.43 -18.32
N MET A 6 4.53 -33.16 -17.49
CA MET A 6 4.23 -32.76 -16.11
C MET A 6 5.51 -32.75 -15.26
N ILE A 7 6.34 -33.79 -15.34
CA ILE A 7 7.59 -33.91 -14.58
C ILE A 7 8.58 -32.83 -15.00
N THR A 8 8.76 -32.58 -16.29
CA THR A 8 9.68 -31.56 -16.81
C THR A 8 9.20 -30.12 -16.56
N SER A 9 7.89 -29.92 -16.40
CA SER A 9 7.33 -28.59 -16.09
C SER A 9 7.33 -28.25 -14.60
N LEU A 10 7.35 -29.26 -13.73
CA LEU A 10 7.28 -29.06 -12.27
C LEU A 10 8.38 -28.11 -11.70
N PRO A 11 9.67 -28.25 -12.07
CA PRO A 11 10.68 -27.31 -11.60
C PRO A 11 10.45 -25.86 -12.05
N LYS A 12 9.93 -25.67 -13.26
CA LYS A 12 9.57 -24.34 -13.78
C LYS A 12 8.43 -23.72 -12.99
N LEU A 13 7.41 -24.50 -12.67
CA LEU A 13 6.27 -24.08 -11.86
C LEU A 13 6.69 -23.72 -10.43
N LEU A 14 7.56 -24.51 -9.82
CA LEU A 14 8.11 -24.23 -8.49
C LEU A 14 8.91 -22.93 -8.48
N ASN A 15 9.77 -22.70 -9.47
CA ASN A 15 10.50 -21.44 -9.59
C ASN A 15 9.56 -20.25 -9.79
N ALA A 16 8.54 -20.37 -10.62
CA ALA A 16 7.51 -19.34 -10.80
C ALA A 16 6.76 -19.04 -9.50
N ALA A 17 6.40 -20.07 -8.73
CA ALA A 17 5.78 -19.91 -7.42
C ALA A 17 6.68 -19.14 -6.43
N VAL A 18 7.98 -19.41 -6.41
CA VAL A 18 8.94 -18.67 -5.58
C VAL A 18 8.99 -17.19 -5.97
N ILE A 19 9.02 -16.89 -7.27
CA ILE A 19 8.99 -15.50 -7.76
C ILE A 19 7.70 -14.81 -7.34
N THR A 20 6.56 -15.48 -7.49
CA THR A 20 5.25 -14.97 -7.06
C THR A 20 5.22 -14.67 -5.55
N LEU A 21 5.73 -15.58 -4.72
CA LEU A 21 5.79 -15.38 -3.27
C LEU A 21 6.70 -14.20 -2.88
N LYS A 22 7.85 -14.06 -3.54
CA LYS A 22 8.75 -12.91 -3.32
C LYS A 22 8.07 -11.59 -3.69
N LEU A 23 7.41 -11.54 -4.84
CA LEU A 23 6.68 -10.36 -5.32
C LEU A 23 5.54 -10.01 -4.35
N LEU A 24 4.74 -11.01 -3.97
CA LEU A 24 3.63 -10.84 -3.01
C LEU A 24 4.13 -10.30 -1.67
N SER A 25 5.15 -10.94 -1.09
CA SER A 25 5.67 -10.55 0.22
C SER A 25 6.24 -9.13 0.21
N ALA A 26 7.06 -8.81 -0.81
CA ALA A 26 7.65 -7.48 -0.93
C ALA A 26 6.58 -6.39 -1.11
N SER A 27 5.65 -6.60 -2.03
CA SER A 27 4.58 -5.63 -2.29
C SER A 27 3.63 -5.48 -1.10
N LEU A 28 3.34 -6.56 -0.38
CA LEU A 28 2.49 -6.52 0.81
C LEU A 28 3.14 -5.70 1.93
N ILE A 29 4.41 -5.95 2.25
CA ILE A 29 5.14 -5.22 3.30
C ILE A 29 5.18 -3.72 2.98
N ILE A 30 5.58 -3.37 1.75
CA ILE A 30 5.65 -1.98 1.31
C ILE A 30 4.25 -1.36 1.30
N GLY A 31 3.25 -2.08 0.78
CA GLY A 31 1.87 -1.62 0.70
C GLY A 31 1.23 -1.38 2.07
N LEU A 32 1.45 -2.27 3.04
CA LEU A 32 0.99 -2.08 4.42
C LEU A 32 1.61 -0.83 5.06
N PHE A 33 2.91 -0.61 4.84
CA PHE A 33 3.59 0.59 5.34
C PHE A 33 3.02 1.88 4.71
N ILE A 34 2.86 1.89 3.38
CA ILE A 34 2.23 3.01 2.67
C ILE A 34 0.80 3.23 3.17
N GLY A 35 0.01 2.16 3.28
CA GLY A 35 -1.37 2.21 3.75
C GLY A 35 -1.50 2.80 5.14
N PHE A 36 -0.65 2.38 6.07
CA PHE A 36 -0.58 2.94 7.41
C PHE A 36 -0.24 4.44 7.39
N LEU A 37 0.79 4.82 6.63
CA LEU A 37 1.19 6.23 6.49
C LEU A 37 0.03 7.09 5.99
N PHE A 38 -0.61 6.68 4.90
CA PHE A 38 -1.74 7.42 4.32
C PHE A 38 -2.97 7.41 5.21
N ALA A 39 -3.24 6.35 5.97
CA ALA A 39 -4.31 6.34 6.98
C ALA A 39 -4.08 7.41 8.06
N VAL A 40 -2.86 7.52 8.57
CA VAL A 40 -2.50 8.57 9.56
C VAL A 40 -2.58 9.97 8.95
N LEU A 41 -2.13 10.16 7.70
CA LEU A 41 -2.26 11.45 7.00
C LEU A 41 -3.73 11.88 6.85
N ARG A 42 -4.67 10.92 6.70
CA ARG A 42 -6.10 11.18 6.63
C ARG A 42 -6.70 11.67 7.95
N LEU A 43 -6.02 11.49 9.08
CA LEU A 43 -6.41 12.03 10.39
C LEU A 43 -5.92 13.46 10.61
N ASN A 44 -5.09 13.98 9.70
CA ASN A 44 -4.52 15.32 9.85
C ASN A 44 -5.60 16.39 9.70
N LYS A 45 -5.55 17.42 10.55
CA LYS A 45 -6.46 18.57 10.50
C LYS A 45 -6.21 19.50 9.31
N ASN A 46 -5.00 19.47 8.73
CA ASN A 46 -4.69 20.27 7.55
C ASN A 46 -5.44 19.71 6.34
N PRO A 47 -6.34 20.52 5.72
CA PRO A 47 -7.18 20.06 4.62
C PRO A 47 -6.40 19.68 3.38
N PHE A 48 -5.23 20.29 3.14
CA PHE A 48 -4.37 19.94 1.99
C PHE A 48 -3.79 18.52 2.14
N ILE A 49 -3.27 18.19 3.32
CA ILE A 49 -2.73 16.86 3.61
C ILE A 49 -3.81 15.78 3.52
N ASN A 50 -4.99 16.09 4.11
CA ASN A 50 -6.11 15.16 4.07
C ASN A 50 -6.59 14.92 2.63
N LYS A 51 -6.79 16.00 1.83
CA LYS A 51 -7.21 15.89 0.43
C LYS A 51 -6.19 15.15 -0.44
N PHE A 52 -4.90 15.37 -0.23
CA PHE A 52 -3.83 14.64 -0.92
C PHE A 52 -3.93 13.14 -0.64
N ALA A 53 -4.01 12.76 0.64
CA ALA A 53 -4.13 11.37 1.04
C ALA A 53 -5.46 10.73 0.55
N TYR A 54 -6.53 11.51 0.48
CA TYR A 54 -7.79 11.08 -0.16
C TYR A 54 -7.61 10.82 -1.64
N GLY A 55 -7.01 11.76 -2.36
CA GLY A 55 -6.78 11.64 -3.80
C GLY A 55 -5.98 10.40 -4.16
N TYR A 56 -4.95 10.09 -3.37
CA TYR A 56 -4.19 8.83 -3.53
C TYR A 56 -5.10 7.60 -3.41
N SER A 57 -5.83 7.46 -2.30
CA SER A 57 -6.71 6.31 -2.09
C SER A 57 -7.81 6.22 -3.15
N TYR A 58 -8.38 7.36 -3.55
CA TYR A 58 -9.41 7.44 -4.58
C TYR A 58 -8.89 6.98 -5.94
N LEU A 59 -7.72 7.47 -6.35
CA LEU A 59 -7.12 7.15 -7.65
C LEU A 59 -6.77 5.65 -7.76
N PHE A 60 -6.03 5.13 -6.77
CA PHE A 60 -5.55 3.75 -6.84
C PHE A 60 -6.64 2.70 -6.60
N ARG A 61 -7.69 3.02 -5.87
CA ARG A 61 -8.86 2.14 -5.69
C ARG A 61 -9.86 2.26 -6.84
N GLY A 62 -9.92 3.41 -7.49
CA GLY A 62 -10.83 3.68 -8.61
C GLY A 62 -10.30 3.21 -9.96
N THR A 63 -9.05 2.77 -10.05
CA THR A 63 -8.45 2.31 -11.31
C THR A 63 -8.09 0.82 -11.25
N PRO A 64 -8.28 0.06 -12.36
CA PRO A 64 -7.88 -1.34 -12.41
C PRO A 64 -6.38 -1.52 -12.19
N LEU A 65 -5.99 -2.50 -11.36
CA LEU A 65 -4.59 -2.79 -11.07
C LEU A 65 -3.76 -3.05 -12.33
N LEU A 66 -4.34 -3.75 -13.33
CA LEU A 66 -3.66 -4.02 -14.60
C LEU A 66 -3.28 -2.73 -15.32
N VAL A 67 -4.18 -1.74 -15.32
CA VAL A 67 -3.92 -0.41 -15.92
C VAL A 67 -2.79 0.30 -15.17
N GLN A 68 -2.75 0.21 -13.85
CA GLN A 68 -1.67 0.79 -13.03
C GLN A 68 -0.31 0.18 -13.39
N ILE A 69 -0.24 -1.15 -13.57
CA ILE A 69 0.98 -1.83 -14.01
C ILE A 69 1.42 -1.31 -15.39
N PHE A 70 0.50 -1.21 -16.34
CA PHE A 70 0.81 -0.72 -17.69
C PHE A 70 1.27 0.74 -17.70
N ILE A 71 0.66 1.61 -16.90
CA ILE A 71 1.09 3.01 -16.80
C ILE A 71 2.49 3.08 -16.19
N ILE A 72 2.81 2.29 -15.16
CA ILE A 72 4.13 2.30 -14.54
C ILE A 72 5.18 1.73 -15.50
N TYR A 73 4.91 0.60 -16.12
CA TYR A 73 5.90 -0.08 -16.96
C TYR A 73 6.09 0.62 -18.32
N TYR A 74 4.99 0.89 -19.05
CA TYR A 74 5.07 1.49 -20.38
C TYR A 74 5.02 3.02 -20.36
N GLY A 75 4.19 3.61 -19.48
CA GLY A 75 3.99 5.05 -19.42
C GLY A 75 5.23 5.78 -18.90
N LEU A 76 5.82 5.34 -17.80
CA LEU A 76 7.04 5.95 -17.26
C LEU A 76 8.24 5.75 -18.20
N GLY A 77 8.25 4.65 -18.95
CA GLY A 77 9.27 4.39 -19.97
C GLY A 77 9.29 5.36 -21.16
N GLN A 78 8.24 6.14 -21.37
CA GLN A 78 8.20 7.14 -22.44
C GLN A 78 8.78 8.50 -22.03
N ILE A 79 9.03 8.71 -20.75
CA ILE A 79 9.54 9.96 -20.21
C ILE A 79 11.06 9.99 -20.34
N GLU A 80 11.60 10.75 -21.28
CA GLU A 80 13.03 10.78 -21.61
C GLU A 80 13.92 11.17 -20.42
N TRP A 81 13.55 12.23 -19.69
CA TRP A 81 14.34 12.64 -18.51
C TRP A 81 14.39 11.56 -17.42
N LEU A 82 13.35 10.72 -17.28
CA LEU A 82 13.32 9.64 -16.30
C LEU A 82 14.31 8.53 -16.67
N ARG A 83 14.49 8.27 -17.96
CA ARG A 83 15.46 7.29 -18.47
C ARG A 83 16.92 7.68 -18.16
N SER A 84 17.20 8.96 -18.01
CA SER A 84 18.54 9.47 -17.67
C SER A 84 18.80 9.47 -16.15
N THR A 85 17.80 9.16 -15.33
CA THR A 85 17.94 9.12 -13.87
C THR A 85 18.33 7.73 -13.34
N PHE A 86 18.90 7.70 -12.13
CA PHE A 86 19.19 6.46 -11.42
C PHE A 86 17.93 5.58 -11.22
N LEU A 87 16.75 6.18 -11.12
CA LEU A 87 15.49 5.45 -10.96
C LEU A 87 15.19 4.51 -12.14
N TRP A 88 15.74 4.79 -13.32
CA TRP A 88 15.55 3.94 -14.48
C TRP A 88 16.10 2.53 -14.32
N VAL A 89 17.15 2.36 -13.53
CA VAL A 89 17.71 1.03 -13.22
C VAL A 89 16.64 0.10 -12.62
N ILE A 90 15.73 0.65 -11.82
CA ILE A 90 14.61 -0.07 -11.21
C ILE A 90 13.41 -0.15 -12.16
N LEU A 91 13.02 0.98 -12.75
CA LEU A 91 11.79 1.09 -13.55
C LEU A 91 11.86 0.41 -14.92
N LYS A 92 13.04 0.06 -15.43
CA LYS A 92 13.18 -0.75 -16.65
C LYS A 92 12.82 -2.22 -16.46
N GLU A 93 12.85 -2.72 -15.24
CA GLU A 93 12.61 -4.12 -14.93
C GLU A 93 11.13 -4.37 -14.59
N PRO A 94 10.42 -5.25 -15.31
CA PRO A 94 9.00 -5.55 -15.08
C PRO A 94 8.68 -5.97 -13.64
N TYR A 95 9.62 -6.69 -13.02
CA TYR A 95 9.49 -7.18 -11.64
C TYR A 95 9.32 -6.04 -10.63
N TRP A 96 10.14 -4.99 -10.72
CA TRP A 96 10.05 -3.84 -9.84
C TRP A 96 8.84 -2.96 -10.12
N CYS A 97 8.46 -2.83 -11.39
CA CYS A 97 7.23 -2.13 -11.77
C CYS A 97 6.00 -2.82 -11.17
N ALA A 98 5.97 -4.15 -11.18
CA ALA A 98 4.90 -4.92 -10.56
C ALA A 98 4.87 -4.72 -9.04
N ILE A 99 6.03 -4.78 -8.35
CA ILE A 99 6.10 -4.51 -6.90
C ILE A 99 5.55 -3.12 -6.58
N ILE A 100 5.95 -2.10 -7.32
CA ILE A 100 5.48 -0.71 -7.11
C ILE A 100 3.97 -0.62 -7.30
N ALA A 101 3.43 -1.16 -8.40
CA ALA A 101 2.00 -1.14 -8.67
C ALA A 101 1.19 -1.86 -7.58
N PHE A 102 1.58 -3.08 -7.21
CA PHE A 102 0.92 -3.84 -6.15
C PHE A 102 1.03 -3.14 -4.79
N ALA A 103 2.19 -2.58 -4.45
CA ALA A 103 2.38 -1.88 -3.19
C ALA A 103 1.51 -0.62 -3.09
N LEU A 104 1.44 0.18 -4.16
CA LEU A 104 0.59 1.36 -4.20
C LEU A 104 -0.90 0.99 -4.14
N ASN A 105 -1.31 -0.04 -4.86
CA ASN A 105 -2.69 -0.51 -4.83
C ASN A 105 -3.07 -1.05 -3.44
N THR A 106 -2.28 -1.98 -2.89
CA THR A 106 -2.48 -2.52 -1.54
C THR A 106 -2.50 -1.41 -0.49
N GLY A 107 -1.59 -0.44 -0.59
CA GLY A 107 -1.53 0.71 0.30
C GLY A 107 -2.79 1.55 0.26
N ALA A 108 -3.40 1.75 -0.91
CA ALA A 108 -4.63 2.51 -1.05
C ALA A 108 -5.82 1.81 -0.36
N TYR A 109 -5.97 0.50 -0.52
CA TYR A 109 -7.00 -0.28 0.18
C TYR A 109 -6.76 -0.30 1.68
N THR A 110 -5.54 -0.61 2.12
CA THR A 110 -5.16 -0.64 3.53
C THR A 110 -5.39 0.71 4.20
N SER A 111 -5.06 1.83 3.53
CA SER A 111 -5.28 3.17 4.08
C SER A 111 -6.75 3.44 4.37
N GLU A 112 -7.66 2.98 3.52
CA GLU A 112 -9.09 3.18 3.70
C GLU A 112 -9.67 2.27 4.79
N ILE A 113 -9.20 1.00 4.87
CA ILE A 113 -9.58 0.08 5.95
C ILE A 113 -9.17 0.65 7.30
N LEU A 114 -7.92 1.08 7.45
CA LEU A 114 -7.44 1.68 8.69
C LEU A 114 -8.16 2.99 9.01
N ARG A 115 -8.41 3.84 8.01
CA ARG A 115 -9.17 5.07 8.21
C ARG A 115 -10.57 4.80 8.74
N SER A 116 -11.28 3.82 8.17
CA SER A 116 -12.60 3.44 8.68
C SER A 116 -12.53 2.90 10.09
N ALA A 117 -11.52 2.10 10.41
CA ALA A 117 -11.28 1.62 11.77
C ALA A 117 -11.00 2.75 12.77
N PHE A 118 -10.23 3.79 12.37
CA PHE A 118 -10.05 4.98 13.20
C PHE A 118 -11.36 5.72 13.49
N GLN A 119 -12.29 5.73 12.55
CA GLN A 119 -13.59 6.42 12.70
C GLN A 119 -14.55 5.69 13.65
N THR A 120 -14.36 4.41 13.91
CA THR A 120 -15.17 3.67 14.90
C THR A 120 -14.81 4.01 16.35
N ILE A 121 -13.67 4.67 16.57
CA ILE A 121 -13.23 5.07 17.91
C ILE A 121 -14.14 6.21 18.41
N LYS A 122 -14.83 5.97 19.51
CA LYS A 122 -15.74 6.94 20.10
C LYS A 122 -15.01 8.24 20.45
N PRO A 123 -15.50 9.43 20.00
CA PRO A 123 -14.85 10.72 20.28
C PRO A 123 -14.58 10.96 21.76
N GLY A 124 -15.48 10.52 22.64
CA GLY A 124 -15.35 10.64 24.10
C GLY A 124 -14.08 10.00 24.68
N ILE A 125 -13.55 8.94 24.05
CA ILE A 125 -12.26 8.32 24.49
C ILE A 125 -11.12 9.31 24.23
N ILE A 126 -11.15 9.99 23.08
CA ILE A 126 -10.14 10.97 22.71
C ILE A 126 -10.23 12.21 23.61
N GLU A 127 -11.44 12.66 23.88
CA GLU A 127 -11.74 13.81 24.74
C GLU A 127 -11.34 13.55 26.20
N ALA A 128 -11.68 12.38 26.73
CA ALA A 128 -11.24 11.96 28.07
C ALA A 128 -9.71 11.94 28.20
N GLY A 129 -9.01 11.40 27.19
CA GLY A 129 -7.55 11.41 27.17
C GLY A 129 -6.97 12.83 27.19
N LYS A 130 -7.57 13.76 26.45
CA LYS A 130 -7.15 15.18 26.44
C LYS A 130 -7.45 15.88 27.77
N SER A 131 -8.60 15.60 28.41
CA SER A 131 -8.96 16.14 29.71
C SER A 131 -8.01 15.71 30.83
N LEU A 132 -7.39 14.51 30.67
CA LEU A 132 -6.33 14.02 31.54
C LEU A 132 -4.94 14.59 31.22
N GLY A 133 -4.84 15.56 30.30
CA GLY A 133 -3.58 16.19 29.89
C GLY A 133 -2.70 15.33 28.98
N ILE A 134 -3.22 14.19 28.47
CA ILE A 134 -2.45 13.32 27.57
C ILE A 134 -2.30 13.99 26.20
N SER A 135 -1.06 14.06 25.71
CA SER A 135 -0.79 14.68 24.41
C SER A 135 -1.44 13.92 23.27
N SER A 136 -1.88 14.62 22.22
CA SER A 136 -2.53 14.03 21.04
C SER A 136 -1.65 12.96 20.36
N LYS A 137 -0.33 13.07 20.41
CA LYS A 137 0.60 12.05 19.91
C LYS A 137 0.49 10.76 20.71
N ILE A 138 0.46 10.84 22.04
CA ILE A 138 0.34 9.66 22.91
C ILE A 138 -1.03 8.98 22.70
N ILE A 139 -2.11 9.78 22.61
CA ILE A 139 -3.46 9.27 22.29
C ILE A 139 -3.45 8.52 20.96
N LEU A 140 -2.82 9.08 19.93
CA LEU A 140 -2.71 8.43 18.62
C LEU A 140 -1.98 7.09 18.73
N TYR A 141 -0.77 7.08 19.30
CA TYR A 141 0.08 5.88 19.31
C TYR A 141 -0.37 4.81 20.30
N LYS A 142 -0.85 5.20 21.48
CA LYS A 142 -1.20 4.23 22.56
C LYS A 142 -2.67 3.85 22.61
N ILE A 143 -3.56 4.61 21.99
CA ILE A 143 -5.00 4.36 22.03
C ILE A 143 -5.54 4.13 20.62
N GLN A 144 -5.40 5.11 19.72
CA GLN A 144 -6.06 5.04 18.42
C GLN A 144 -5.48 3.96 17.51
N ILE A 145 -4.16 3.90 17.36
CA ILE A 145 -3.50 2.91 16.48
C ILE A 145 -3.76 1.47 16.93
N PRO A 146 -3.54 1.06 18.20
CA PRO A 146 -3.80 -0.31 18.62
C PRO A 146 -5.28 -0.71 18.46
N VAL A 147 -6.20 0.20 18.78
CA VAL A 147 -7.64 -0.06 18.61
C VAL A 147 -8.00 -0.19 17.13
N ALA A 148 -7.50 0.71 16.27
CA ALA A 148 -7.77 0.66 14.84
C ALA A 148 -7.23 -0.63 14.20
N ILE A 149 -6.01 -1.06 14.54
CA ILE A 149 -5.44 -2.32 14.04
C ILE A 149 -6.31 -3.50 14.46
N ARG A 150 -6.73 -3.54 15.73
CA ARG A 150 -7.58 -4.63 16.24
C ARG A 150 -8.96 -4.67 15.56
N GLN A 151 -9.49 -3.52 15.16
CA GLN A 151 -10.79 -3.43 14.47
C GLN A 151 -10.70 -3.64 12.97
N SER A 152 -9.49 -3.55 12.38
CA SER A 152 -9.26 -3.77 10.96
C SER A 152 -8.99 -5.24 10.60
N LEU A 153 -8.80 -6.09 11.61
CA LEU A 153 -8.63 -7.55 11.48
C LEU A 153 -9.97 -8.28 11.60
#